data_f172665c1f435f4058ba9d5bca4a7845
#
_entry.id   f172665c1f435f4058ba9d5bca4a7845
#
_cell.length_a   1.000
_cell.length_b   1.000
_cell.length_c   1.000
_cell.angle_alpha   90.00
_cell.angle_beta   90.00
_cell.angle_gamma   90.00
#
_symmetry.space_group_name_H-M   'P 1'
#
loop_
_entity.id
_entity.type
_entity.pdbx_description
1 polymer ?
#
loop_
_entity_poly.entity_id
_entity_poly.type
_entity_poly.pdbx_seq_one_letter_code
_entity_poly.pdbx_strand_id
1 'polypeptide(L)'
;MHKQSEKNLLPVIKDVGCFFLSCINMIELKYGVKIVSSRINMLWDQCKYIGCIDNDNKILDSAMVMNELLFFLDIKDRFIEIATKNNGVINYYPYVEKYHKEWKNEKKYYIQKILTEYDTTHFRIVDDNENIIFDTLDNLPKVKKVLYTIVYINK
;
A
#
# COMPACT_ATOMS: atom_id res chain seq x y z
N MET A 1 13.63 -3.49 -0.28
CA MET A 1 12.20 -3.71 0.06
C MET A 1 12.10 -4.43 1.39
N HIS A 2 11.03 -4.17 2.15
CA HIS A 2 10.95 -4.46 3.58
C HIS A 2 9.96 -5.56 3.91
N LYS A 3 10.39 -6.47 4.78
CA LYS A 3 9.58 -7.56 5.34
C LYS A 3 9.15 -7.23 6.77
N GLN A 4 7.99 -7.73 7.19
CA GLN A 4 7.53 -7.58 8.57
C GLN A 4 8.45 -8.23 9.60
N SER A 5 9.24 -9.22 9.20
CA SER A 5 10.23 -9.89 10.04
C SER A 5 11.52 -9.09 10.31
N GLU A 6 11.71 -7.93 9.67
CA GLU A 6 12.92 -7.13 9.87
C GLU A 6 13.13 -6.75 11.34
N LYS A 7 14.32 -7.06 11.86
CA LYS A 7 14.66 -6.93 13.30
C LYS A 7 14.44 -5.52 13.86
N ASN A 8 14.77 -4.51 13.06
CA ASN A 8 14.80 -3.11 13.50
C ASN A 8 13.49 -2.33 13.29
N LEU A 9 12.42 -2.99 12.83
CA LEU A 9 11.10 -2.39 12.76
C LEU A 9 10.43 -2.35 14.14
N LEU A 10 9.59 -1.33 14.36
CA LEU A 10 8.73 -1.28 15.55
C LEU A 10 7.85 -2.52 15.64
N PRO A 11 7.58 -3.05 16.85
CA PRO A 11 6.74 -4.22 17.03
C PRO A 11 5.36 -4.08 16.37
N VAL A 12 4.73 -2.92 16.46
CA VAL A 12 3.43 -2.63 15.83
C VAL A 12 3.48 -2.76 14.31
N ILE A 13 4.59 -2.37 13.66
CA ILE A 13 4.75 -2.52 12.21
C ILE A 13 4.90 -3.99 11.84
N LYS A 14 5.58 -4.78 12.66
CA LYS A 14 5.70 -6.24 12.48
C LYS A 14 4.36 -6.95 12.56
N ASP A 15 3.49 -6.47 13.44
CA ASP A 15 2.21 -7.13 13.72
C ASP A 15 1.11 -6.72 12.73
N VAL A 16 0.97 -5.41 12.45
CA VAL A 16 -0.16 -4.87 11.68
C VAL A 16 0.26 -3.98 10.50
N GLY A 17 1.55 -3.84 10.25
CA GLY A 17 2.09 -2.90 9.27
C GLY A 17 2.13 -3.41 7.81
N CYS A 18 1.50 -4.51 7.47
CA CYS A 18 1.59 -5.08 6.11
C CYS A 18 1.15 -4.09 5.02
N PHE A 19 0.08 -3.32 5.24
CA PHE A 19 -0.33 -2.30 4.30
C PHE A 19 0.67 -1.13 4.24
N PHE A 20 1.10 -0.63 5.39
CA PHE A 20 2.09 0.45 5.47
C PHE A 20 3.41 0.08 4.78
N LEU A 21 3.91 -1.14 5.04
CA LEU A 21 5.12 -1.65 4.36
C LEU A 21 4.89 -1.86 2.86
N SER A 22 3.68 -2.23 2.44
CA SER A 22 3.34 -2.27 1.01
C SER A 22 3.42 -0.88 0.36
N CYS A 23 2.97 0.17 1.04
CA CYS A 23 3.14 1.56 0.59
C CYS A 23 4.63 1.95 0.49
N ILE A 24 5.42 1.67 1.51
CA ILE A 24 6.88 1.90 1.53
C ILE A 24 7.55 1.18 0.35
N ASN A 25 7.28 -0.11 0.18
CA ASN A 25 7.87 -0.92 -0.88
C ASN A 25 7.44 -0.45 -2.28
N MET A 26 6.20 0.01 -2.45
CA MET A 26 5.74 0.58 -3.71
C MET A 26 6.50 1.86 -4.05
N ILE A 27 6.77 2.72 -3.08
CA ILE A 27 7.57 3.93 -3.25
C ILE A 27 9.02 3.57 -3.64
N GLU A 28 9.63 2.62 -2.94
CA GLU A 28 10.99 2.13 -3.29
C GLU A 28 11.05 1.60 -4.72
N LEU A 29 10.07 0.78 -5.12
CA LEU A 29 9.97 0.23 -6.48
C LEU A 29 9.82 1.31 -7.54
N LYS A 30 8.94 2.29 -7.26
CA LYS A 30 8.62 3.35 -8.23
C LYS A 30 9.78 4.32 -8.43
N TYR A 31 10.45 4.72 -7.35
CA TYR A 31 11.44 5.81 -7.38
C TYR A 31 12.89 5.33 -7.29
N GLY A 32 13.13 4.04 -7.11
CA GLY A 32 14.48 3.51 -6.94
C GLY A 32 15.17 3.99 -5.67
N VAL A 33 14.41 4.47 -4.69
CA VAL A 33 14.94 4.92 -3.39
C VAL A 33 15.04 3.76 -2.43
N LYS A 34 15.92 3.88 -1.43
CA LYS A 34 16.03 2.90 -0.34
C LYS A 34 15.75 3.60 0.98
N ILE A 35 14.78 3.10 1.72
CA ILE A 35 14.33 3.67 3.00
C ILE A 35 14.78 2.71 4.11
N VAL A 36 15.67 3.15 5.01
CA VAL A 36 16.16 2.30 6.10
C VAL A 36 15.09 2.11 7.20
N SER A 37 15.15 1.00 7.94
CA SER A 37 14.14 0.63 8.95
C SER A 37 13.92 1.73 10.01
N SER A 38 14.98 2.43 10.44
CA SER A 38 14.84 3.55 11.37
C SER A 38 14.00 4.69 10.78
N ARG A 39 14.13 4.96 9.49
CA ARG A 39 13.32 5.96 8.79
C ARG A 39 11.86 5.49 8.66
N ILE A 40 11.64 4.20 8.40
CA ILE A 40 10.30 3.60 8.35
C ILE A 40 9.59 3.77 9.69
N ASN A 41 10.28 3.51 10.80
CA ASN A 41 9.73 3.71 12.14
C ASN A 41 9.33 5.18 12.39
N MET A 42 10.17 6.13 11.98
CA MET A 42 9.84 7.57 12.06
C MET A 42 8.63 7.94 11.20
N LEU A 43 8.55 7.42 9.99
CA LEU A 43 7.43 7.67 9.07
C LEU A 43 6.11 7.11 9.63
N TRP A 44 6.15 5.95 10.29
CA TRP A 44 5.00 5.41 11.00
C TRP A 44 4.51 6.36 12.08
N ASP A 45 5.41 6.84 12.95
CA ASP A 45 5.07 7.77 14.02
C ASP A 45 4.54 9.10 13.48
N GLN A 46 5.09 9.63 12.39
CA GLN A 46 4.59 10.81 11.70
C GLN A 46 3.16 10.60 11.16
N CYS A 47 2.89 9.48 10.52
CA CYS A 47 1.54 9.16 10.03
C CYS A 47 0.53 9.05 11.18
N LYS A 48 0.93 8.56 12.34
CA LYS A 48 0.10 8.57 13.56
C LYS A 48 -0.12 9.99 14.08
N TYR A 49 0.93 10.80 14.13
CA TYR A 49 0.86 12.17 14.61
C TYR A 49 -0.09 13.05 13.79
N ILE A 50 -0.05 12.93 12.47
CA ILE A 50 -0.96 13.67 11.56
C ILE A 50 -2.35 13.05 11.42
N GLY A 51 -2.59 11.86 11.98
CA GLY A 51 -3.90 11.22 12.05
C GLY A 51 -4.29 10.36 10.85
N CYS A 52 -3.40 10.06 9.91
CA CYS A 52 -3.72 9.10 8.83
C CYS A 52 -3.61 7.63 9.26
N ILE A 53 -2.98 7.39 10.40
CA ILE A 53 -3.07 6.12 11.16
C ILE A 53 -3.68 6.47 12.52
N ASP A 54 -4.75 5.80 12.92
CA ASP A 54 -5.44 6.08 14.17
C ASP A 54 -4.74 5.43 15.40
N ASN A 55 -5.32 5.65 16.59
CA ASN A 55 -4.77 5.11 17.83
C ASN A 55 -4.86 3.58 17.92
N ASP A 56 -5.73 2.95 17.15
CA ASP A 56 -5.86 1.50 17.02
C ASP A 56 -4.96 0.92 15.90
N ASN A 57 -4.05 1.74 15.37
CA ASN A 57 -3.12 1.40 14.28
C ASN A 57 -3.80 1.05 12.95
N LYS A 58 -5.00 1.57 12.73
CA LYS A 58 -5.73 1.43 11.48
C LYS A 58 -5.42 2.59 10.54
N ILE A 59 -5.21 2.27 9.28
CA ILE A 59 -5.06 3.26 8.23
C ILE A 59 -6.45 3.73 7.80
N LEU A 60 -6.70 5.02 7.96
CA LEU A 60 -8.00 5.64 7.67
C LEU A 60 -8.15 6.00 6.19
N ASP A 61 -7.05 6.42 5.56
CA ASP A 61 -7.00 6.78 4.14
C ASP A 61 -5.67 6.34 3.54
N SER A 62 -5.72 5.40 2.62
CA SER A 62 -4.53 4.81 2.01
C SER A 62 -3.75 5.78 1.12
N ALA A 63 -4.46 6.60 0.34
CA ALA A 63 -3.83 7.60 -0.52
C ALA A 63 -3.17 8.70 0.33
N MET A 64 -3.77 9.07 1.45
CA MET A 64 -3.17 10.02 2.39
C MET A 64 -1.86 9.49 2.96
N VAL A 65 -1.81 8.22 3.41
CA VAL A 65 -0.56 7.60 3.88
C VAL A 65 0.52 7.66 2.81
N MET A 66 0.22 7.24 1.58
CA MET A 66 1.20 7.27 0.49
C MET A 66 1.71 8.69 0.20
N ASN A 67 0.83 9.69 0.19
CA ASN A 67 1.20 11.07 -0.09
C ASN A 67 2.01 11.70 1.04
N GLU A 68 1.70 11.39 2.29
CA GLU A 68 2.53 11.82 3.43
C GLU A 68 3.92 11.18 3.39
N LEU A 69 4.03 9.91 3.00
CA LEU A 69 5.32 9.27 2.80
C LEU A 69 6.14 9.97 1.71
N LEU A 70 5.52 10.30 0.57
CA LEU A 70 6.19 11.06 -0.50
C LEU A 70 6.63 12.44 -0.02
N PHE A 71 5.78 13.15 0.72
CA PHE A 71 6.11 14.46 1.30
C PHE A 71 7.32 14.39 2.23
N PHE A 72 7.35 13.43 3.16
CA PHE A 72 8.48 13.25 4.08
C PHE A 72 9.77 12.77 3.39
N LEU A 73 9.67 12.21 2.20
CA LEU A 73 10.80 11.82 1.37
C LEU A 73 11.21 12.89 0.34
N ASP A 74 10.58 14.08 0.40
CA ASP A 74 10.79 15.19 -0.53
C ASP A 74 10.54 14.81 -2.01
N ILE A 75 9.56 13.95 -2.24
CA ILE A 75 9.11 13.55 -3.57
C ILE A 75 7.84 14.34 -3.89
N LYS A 76 7.86 15.11 -4.99
CA LYS A 76 6.78 16.04 -5.35
C LYS A 76 5.56 15.38 -6.01
N ASP A 77 5.69 14.14 -6.45
CA ASP A 77 4.58 13.39 -7.04
C ASP A 77 3.52 13.04 -5.97
N ARG A 78 2.40 12.56 -6.44
CA ARG A 78 1.33 12.07 -5.57
C ARG A 78 0.69 10.81 -6.13
N PHE A 79 0.26 9.92 -5.24
CA PHE A 79 -0.61 8.81 -5.58
C PHE A 79 -2.08 9.22 -5.44
N ILE A 80 -2.90 8.73 -6.36
CA ILE A 80 -4.35 8.92 -6.34
C ILE A 80 -4.97 7.53 -6.42
N GLU A 81 -5.81 7.21 -5.44
CA GLU A 81 -6.61 6.00 -5.48
C GLU A 81 -7.80 6.23 -6.42
N ILE A 82 -7.90 5.44 -7.48
CA ILE A 82 -8.90 5.68 -8.55
C ILE A 82 -9.97 4.61 -8.66
N ALA A 83 -9.71 3.42 -8.13
CA ALA A 83 -10.60 2.28 -8.29
C ALA A 83 -10.31 1.17 -7.28
N THR A 84 -11.23 0.22 -7.20
CA THR A 84 -10.95 -1.12 -6.69
C THR A 84 -11.10 -2.15 -7.81
N LYS A 85 -10.35 -3.25 -7.74
CA LYS A 85 -10.42 -4.36 -8.68
C LYS A 85 -10.88 -5.61 -7.95
N ASN A 86 -11.92 -6.27 -8.49
CA ASN A 86 -12.47 -7.52 -7.99
C ASN A 86 -12.70 -8.49 -9.16
N ASN A 87 -12.27 -9.73 -9.01
CA ASN A 87 -12.47 -10.78 -10.03
C ASN A 87 -12.04 -10.33 -11.44
N GLY A 88 -10.92 -9.60 -11.55
CA GLY A 88 -10.40 -9.09 -12.81
C GLY A 88 -11.11 -7.83 -13.35
N VAL A 89 -12.15 -7.33 -12.70
CA VAL A 89 -12.90 -6.14 -13.11
C VAL A 89 -12.49 -4.92 -12.30
N ILE A 90 -12.11 -3.84 -12.98
CA ILE A 90 -11.76 -2.54 -12.37
C ILE A 90 -13.04 -1.70 -12.23
N ASN A 91 -13.39 -1.34 -10.99
CA ASN A 91 -14.51 -0.48 -10.65
C ASN A 91 -13.98 0.90 -10.28
N TYR A 92 -14.04 1.84 -11.22
CA TYR A 92 -13.59 3.22 -11.00
C TYR A 92 -14.51 3.96 -10.05
N TYR A 93 -13.93 4.81 -9.19
CA TYR A 93 -14.72 5.69 -8.35
C TYR A 93 -15.50 6.73 -9.18
N PRO A 94 -16.69 7.18 -8.70
CA PRO A 94 -17.54 8.11 -9.45
C PRO A 94 -16.85 9.41 -9.87
N TYR A 95 -15.96 9.96 -9.05
CA TYR A 95 -15.21 11.18 -9.38
C TYR A 95 -14.22 10.98 -10.53
N VAL A 96 -13.64 9.77 -10.69
CA VAL A 96 -12.77 9.43 -11.81
C VAL A 96 -13.57 9.39 -13.11
N GLU A 97 -14.75 8.79 -13.08
CA GLU A 97 -15.66 8.75 -14.24
C GLU A 97 -16.12 10.14 -14.66
N LYS A 98 -16.48 11.00 -13.68
CA LYS A 98 -17.14 12.28 -13.93
C LYS A 98 -16.16 13.39 -14.31
N TYR A 99 -14.97 13.47 -13.67
CA TYR A 99 -14.09 14.64 -13.77
C TYR A 99 -12.70 14.36 -14.31
N HIS A 100 -12.25 13.09 -14.27
CA HIS A 100 -10.86 12.75 -14.57
C HIS A 100 -10.76 11.49 -15.46
N LYS A 101 -11.43 11.52 -16.61
CA LYS A 101 -11.46 10.38 -17.57
C LYS A 101 -10.06 9.99 -18.06
N GLU A 102 -9.14 10.94 -18.18
CA GLU A 102 -7.75 10.69 -18.57
C GLU A 102 -7.00 9.80 -17.59
N TRP A 103 -7.39 9.79 -16.32
CA TRP A 103 -6.75 8.93 -15.30
C TRP A 103 -6.93 7.44 -15.57
N LYS A 104 -7.93 7.05 -16.32
CA LYS A 104 -8.13 5.65 -16.71
C LYS A 104 -7.02 5.12 -17.61
N ASN A 105 -6.34 6.00 -18.35
CA ASN A 105 -5.27 5.67 -19.28
C ASN A 105 -3.86 5.76 -18.65
N GLU A 106 -3.77 6.27 -17.42
CA GLU A 106 -2.50 6.34 -16.69
C GLU A 106 -2.00 4.96 -16.27
N LYS A 107 -0.68 4.85 -16.10
CA LYS A 107 -0.07 3.65 -15.52
C LYS A 107 -0.60 3.39 -14.13
N LYS A 108 -1.05 2.17 -13.89
CA LYS A 108 -1.66 1.77 -12.63
C LYS A 108 -0.68 1.02 -11.72
N TYR A 109 -0.93 1.14 -10.42
CA TYR A 109 -0.20 0.47 -9.35
C TYR A 109 -1.21 -0.22 -8.44
N TYR A 110 -0.87 -1.39 -7.91
CA TYR A 110 -1.85 -2.26 -7.28
C TYR A 110 -1.36 -2.75 -5.91
N ILE A 111 -2.19 -2.54 -4.88
CA ILE A 111 -2.04 -3.19 -3.57
C ILE A 111 -3.23 -4.12 -3.37
N GLN A 112 -2.97 -5.40 -3.26
CA GLN A 112 -3.99 -6.45 -3.14
C GLN A 112 -4.19 -6.83 -1.68
N LYS A 113 -5.47 -6.91 -1.25
CA LYS A 113 -5.87 -7.46 0.04
C LYS A 113 -6.35 -8.89 -0.13
N ILE A 114 -5.80 -9.78 0.66
CA ILE A 114 -6.15 -11.21 0.67
C ILE A 114 -6.65 -11.65 2.03
N LEU A 115 -7.43 -12.72 2.03
CA LEU A 115 -7.74 -13.52 3.21
C LEU A 115 -6.88 -14.78 3.16
N THR A 116 -6.15 -15.06 4.24
CA THR A 116 -5.28 -16.21 4.36
C THR A 116 -6.04 -17.46 4.85
N GLU A 117 -5.41 -18.63 4.74
CA GLU A 117 -5.93 -19.90 5.30
C GLU A 117 -6.19 -19.84 6.81
N TYR A 118 -5.54 -18.91 7.52
CA TYR A 118 -5.72 -18.68 8.96
C TYR A 118 -6.80 -17.63 9.29
N ASP A 119 -7.62 -17.25 8.31
CA ASP A 119 -8.66 -16.22 8.44
C ASP A 119 -8.13 -14.83 8.86
N THR A 120 -6.85 -14.55 8.57
CA THR A 120 -6.24 -13.23 8.73
C THR A 120 -6.18 -12.50 7.41
N THR A 121 -6.26 -11.17 7.45
CA THR A 121 -6.10 -10.35 6.25
C THR A 121 -4.65 -9.91 6.09
N HIS A 122 -4.21 -9.80 4.82
CA HIS A 122 -2.86 -9.38 4.49
C HIS A 122 -2.85 -8.55 3.21
N PHE A 123 -1.84 -7.67 3.06
CA PHE A 123 -1.63 -6.82 1.89
C PHE A 123 -0.31 -7.14 1.19
N ARG A 124 -0.33 -7.10 -0.14
CA ARG A 124 0.84 -7.33 -0.98
C ARG A 124 0.78 -6.50 -2.26
N ILE A 125 1.91 -6.30 -2.93
CA ILE A 125 2.00 -5.61 -4.21
C ILE A 125 1.88 -6.63 -5.34
N VAL A 126 1.02 -6.34 -6.31
CA VAL A 126 0.81 -7.17 -7.50
C VAL A 126 0.92 -6.32 -8.78
N ASP A 127 1.10 -6.97 -9.93
CA ASP A 127 0.98 -6.35 -11.25
C ASP A 127 -0.48 -6.33 -11.74
N ASP A 128 -0.70 -5.88 -12.96
CA ASP A 128 -2.02 -5.81 -13.59
C ASP A 128 -2.64 -7.18 -13.88
N ASN A 129 -1.82 -8.23 -13.95
CA ASN A 129 -2.24 -9.63 -14.10
C ASN A 129 -2.37 -10.35 -12.74
N GLU A 130 -2.29 -9.61 -11.64
CA GLU A 130 -2.36 -10.14 -10.26
C GLU A 130 -1.17 -11.04 -9.86
N ASN A 131 -0.07 -11.01 -10.61
CA ASN A 131 1.16 -11.67 -10.20
C ASN A 131 1.80 -10.90 -9.04
N ILE A 132 2.31 -11.62 -8.04
CA ILE A 132 2.96 -11.02 -6.87
C ILE A 132 4.27 -10.37 -7.30
N ILE A 133 4.39 -9.05 -7.13
CA ILE A 133 5.64 -8.31 -7.28
C ILE A 133 6.42 -8.40 -5.97
N PHE A 134 5.75 -8.15 -4.84
CA PHE A 134 6.38 -8.21 -3.53
C PHE A 134 5.34 -8.49 -2.43
N ASP A 135 5.75 -9.31 -1.48
CA ASP A 135 4.97 -9.59 -0.28
C ASP A 135 5.80 -9.28 0.97
N THR A 136 5.18 -8.68 1.97
CA THR A 136 5.86 -8.28 3.22
C THR A 136 6.09 -9.45 4.19
N LEU A 137 5.49 -10.61 3.95
CA LEU A 137 5.72 -11.84 4.71
C LEU A 137 6.84 -12.67 4.09
N ASP A 138 7.65 -13.34 4.92
CA ASP A 138 8.71 -14.26 4.47
C ASP A 138 8.12 -15.58 4.00
N ASN A 139 7.16 -16.11 4.76
CA ASN A 139 6.45 -17.34 4.44
C ASN A 139 5.02 -16.98 4.04
N LEU A 140 4.72 -17.12 2.74
CA LEU A 140 3.39 -16.82 2.22
C LEU A 140 2.39 -17.89 2.71
N PRO A 141 1.40 -17.54 3.56
CA PRO A 141 0.34 -18.45 3.87
C PRO A 141 -0.50 -18.71 2.61
N LYS A 142 -1.14 -19.86 2.56
CA LYS A 142 -2.06 -20.16 1.46
C LYS A 142 -3.18 -19.13 1.41
N VAL A 143 -3.43 -18.60 0.22
CA VAL A 143 -4.51 -17.63 -0.02
C VAL A 143 -5.83 -18.38 -0.06
N LYS A 144 -6.75 -18.03 0.85
CA LYS A 144 -8.12 -18.54 0.85
C LYS A 144 -8.98 -17.77 -0.15
N LYS A 145 -8.81 -16.44 -0.21
CA LYS A 145 -9.56 -15.56 -1.09
C LYS A 145 -8.85 -14.24 -1.32
N VAL A 146 -8.87 -13.73 -2.54
CA VAL A 146 -8.59 -12.32 -2.83
C VAL A 146 -9.83 -11.51 -2.46
N LEU A 147 -9.68 -10.53 -1.58
CA LEU A 147 -10.80 -9.69 -1.14
C LEU A 147 -11.05 -8.56 -2.12
N TYR A 148 -10.01 -7.78 -2.41
CA TYR A 148 -10.00 -6.73 -3.43
C TYR A 148 -8.58 -6.24 -3.69
N THR A 149 -8.41 -5.49 -4.76
CA THR A 149 -7.16 -4.80 -5.08
C THR A 149 -7.44 -3.30 -5.19
N ILE A 150 -6.64 -2.49 -4.48
CA ILE A 150 -6.70 -1.03 -4.56
C ILE A 150 -5.88 -0.62 -5.77
N VAL A 151 -6.43 0.25 -6.60
CA VAL A 151 -5.81 0.73 -7.84
C VAL A 151 -5.43 2.19 -7.70
N TYR A 152 -4.15 2.49 -7.90
CA TYR A 152 -3.59 3.83 -7.85
C TYR A 152 -3.02 4.24 -9.20
N ILE A 153 -2.99 5.55 -9.42
CA ILE A 153 -2.11 6.21 -10.39
C ILE A 153 -1.13 7.11 -9.66
N ASN A 154 -0.06 7.49 -10.34
CA ASN A 154 0.94 8.40 -9.79
C ASN A 154 1.06 9.62 -10.71
N LYS A 155 0.96 10.81 -10.13
CA LYS A 155 1.01 12.09 -10.84
C LYS A 155 2.04 13.04 -10.25
#